data_2090e91cdf5d11ae1f997a7f17d4abab
#
_entry.id   2090e91cdf5d11ae1f997a7f17d4abab
#
_cell.length_a   1.000
_cell.length_b   1.000
_cell.length_c   1.000
_cell.angle_alpha   90.00
_cell.angle_beta   90.00
_cell.angle_gamma   90.00
#
_symmetry.space_group_name_H-M   'P 1'
#
loop_
_entity.id
_entity.type
_entity.pdbx_description
1 polymer ?
#
loop_
_entity_poly.entity_id
_entity_poly.type
_entity_poly.pdbx_seq_one_letter_code
_entity_poly.pdbx_strand_id
1 'polypeptide(L)'
;MQKPVADQSVSVSEHAIAEFETTGVTWLRGVLSADWLRRLEAAVERELANPGPYSRRIGPQGRYRTGNMSWRNDPDIASFAAISPLPVLAASLMRAHKVNFFCDQLFVKEPGSADSPTPWHHDQVVFPIAGRKPCPSGSAWIPLRVKRGRSNS
;
A
#
# COMPACT_ATOMS: atom_id res chain seq x y z
N MET A 1 -18.81 17.10 -13.45
CA MET A 1 -18.49 16.01 -12.51
C MET A 1 -18.42 14.73 -13.32
N GLN A 2 -17.21 14.34 -13.75
CA GLN A 2 -16.99 13.19 -14.60
C GLN A 2 -17.10 11.93 -13.73
N LYS A 3 -18.02 11.02 -14.09
CA LYS A 3 -18.12 9.70 -13.45
C LYS A 3 -16.77 8.99 -13.59
N PRO A 4 -16.19 8.44 -12.51
CA PRO A 4 -14.98 7.64 -12.64
C PRO A 4 -15.30 6.47 -13.57
N VAL A 5 -14.50 6.32 -14.61
CA VAL A 5 -14.49 5.12 -15.44
C VAL A 5 -14.02 4.00 -14.52
N ALA A 6 -14.94 3.15 -14.11
CA ALA A 6 -14.60 1.90 -13.44
C ALA A 6 -13.77 1.09 -14.43
N ASP A 7 -12.48 1.11 -14.27
CA ASP A 7 -11.55 0.33 -15.08
C ASP A 7 -11.75 -1.15 -14.72
N GLN A 8 -12.16 -1.90 -15.73
CA GLN A 8 -12.23 -3.35 -15.87
C GLN A 8 -12.62 -4.17 -14.63
N SER A 9 -13.49 -5.11 -14.82
CA SER A 9 -13.93 -6.13 -13.85
C SER A 9 -12.74 -6.96 -13.33
N VAL A 10 -11.99 -6.39 -12.40
CA VAL A 10 -10.96 -7.14 -11.69
C VAL A 10 -11.69 -8.08 -10.75
N SER A 11 -11.67 -9.38 -11.05
CA SER A 11 -12.24 -10.40 -10.20
C SER A 11 -11.14 -11.14 -9.44
N VAL A 12 -11.41 -11.45 -8.19
CA VAL A 12 -10.56 -12.33 -7.38
C VAL A 12 -11.09 -13.75 -7.50
N SER A 13 -10.24 -14.72 -7.80
CA SER A 13 -10.65 -16.12 -7.87
C SER A 13 -11.00 -16.66 -6.48
N GLU A 14 -11.93 -17.63 -6.43
CA GLU A 14 -12.26 -18.32 -5.17
C GLU A 14 -11.04 -19.00 -4.55
N HIS A 15 -10.09 -19.46 -5.36
CA HIS A 15 -8.83 -20.00 -4.87
C HIS A 15 -8.01 -18.95 -4.10
N ALA A 16 -7.85 -17.75 -4.63
CA ALA A 16 -7.14 -16.66 -3.97
C ALA A 16 -7.85 -16.19 -2.69
N ILE A 17 -9.19 -16.20 -2.69
CA ILE A 17 -9.97 -15.89 -1.49
C ILE A 17 -9.76 -16.95 -0.42
N ALA A 18 -9.82 -18.23 -0.77
CA ALA A 18 -9.61 -19.34 0.16
C ALA A 18 -8.16 -19.35 0.71
N GLU A 19 -7.17 -19.06 -0.14
CA GLU A 19 -5.78 -18.87 0.29
C GLU A 19 -5.68 -17.76 1.32
N PHE A 20 -6.25 -16.57 1.02
CA PHE A 20 -6.24 -15.44 1.94
C PHE A 20 -6.96 -15.75 3.26
N GLU A 21 -8.10 -16.42 3.23
CA GLU A 21 -8.85 -16.82 4.44
C GLU A 21 -8.05 -17.80 5.31
N THR A 22 -7.22 -18.65 4.70
CA THR A 22 -6.49 -19.71 5.40
C THR A 22 -5.14 -19.24 5.92
N THR A 23 -4.41 -18.44 5.10
CA THR A 23 -3.02 -18.05 5.37
C THR A 23 -2.87 -16.61 5.79
N GLY A 24 -3.91 -15.77 5.60
CA GLY A 24 -3.87 -14.33 5.82
C GLY A 24 -3.22 -13.54 4.68
N VAL A 25 -2.74 -14.20 3.62
CA VAL A 25 -2.07 -13.56 2.49
C VAL A 25 -2.41 -14.26 1.18
N THR A 26 -2.49 -13.50 0.10
CA THR A 26 -2.54 -14.02 -1.27
C THR A 26 -1.87 -13.06 -2.22
N TRP A 27 -1.41 -13.56 -3.35
CA TRP A 27 -0.73 -12.75 -4.34
C TRP A 27 -1.57 -12.55 -5.60
N LEU A 28 -2.08 -11.35 -5.80
CA LEU A 28 -2.84 -10.97 -6.99
C LEU A 28 -1.91 -10.29 -8.01
N ARG A 29 -1.57 -11.00 -9.08
CA ARG A 29 -0.64 -10.50 -10.11
C ARG A 29 -1.37 -9.69 -11.17
N GLY A 30 -0.72 -8.60 -11.63
CA GLY A 30 -1.18 -7.83 -12.79
C GLY A 30 -2.48 -7.05 -12.58
N VAL A 31 -2.92 -6.86 -11.33
CA VAL A 31 -4.18 -6.17 -11.01
C VAL A 31 -4.08 -4.64 -11.11
N LEU A 32 -2.88 -4.10 -11.16
CA LEU A 32 -2.65 -2.67 -11.33
C LEU A 32 -2.16 -2.38 -12.75
N SER A 33 -2.75 -1.37 -13.38
CA SER A 33 -2.29 -0.88 -14.68
C SER A 33 -0.91 -0.22 -14.58
N ALA A 34 -0.20 -0.15 -15.69
CA ALA A 34 1.06 0.58 -15.76
C ALA A 34 0.91 2.06 -15.39
N ASP A 35 -0.28 2.64 -15.63
CA ASP A 35 -0.58 4.01 -15.22
C ASP A 35 -0.62 4.17 -13.70
N TRP A 36 -1.31 3.28 -13.00
CA TRP A 36 -1.30 3.28 -11.54
C TRP A 36 0.11 3.13 -10.98
N LEU A 37 0.91 2.23 -11.55
CA LEU A 37 2.29 2.05 -11.10
C LEU A 37 3.13 3.31 -11.27
N ARG A 38 3.05 3.99 -12.43
CA ARG A 38 3.76 5.26 -12.66
C ARG A 38 3.32 6.36 -11.69
N ARG A 39 2.01 6.48 -11.46
CA ARG A 39 1.47 7.49 -10.54
C ARG A 39 1.95 7.25 -9.11
N LEU A 40 1.95 6.00 -8.66
CA LEU A 40 2.43 5.64 -7.33
C LEU A 40 3.94 5.85 -7.19
N GLU A 41 4.75 5.50 -8.21
CA GLU A 41 6.18 5.79 -8.21
C GLU A 41 6.44 7.30 -8.05
N ALA A 42 5.75 8.12 -8.84
CA ALA A 42 5.87 9.58 -8.74
C ALA A 42 5.40 10.11 -7.36
N ALA A 43 4.35 9.53 -6.78
CA ALA A 43 3.89 9.90 -5.45
C ALA A 43 4.91 9.56 -4.36
N VAL A 44 5.55 8.39 -4.45
CA VAL A 44 6.64 7.99 -3.54
C VAL A 44 7.81 8.96 -3.65
N GLU A 45 8.23 9.32 -4.85
CA GLU A 45 9.32 10.29 -5.05
C GLU A 45 8.96 11.68 -4.46
N ARG A 46 7.72 12.14 -4.62
CA ARG A 46 7.27 13.40 -4.00
C ARG A 46 7.31 13.33 -2.48
N GLU A 47 6.82 12.25 -1.88
CA GLU A 47 6.85 12.05 -0.43
C GLU A 47 8.29 11.96 0.11
N LEU A 48 9.21 11.35 -0.64
CA LEU A 48 10.62 11.29 -0.27
C LEU A 48 11.32 12.64 -0.37
N ALA A 49 10.95 13.45 -1.37
CA ALA A 49 11.50 14.78 -1.58
C ALA A 49 10.96 15.81 -0.58
N ASN A 50 9.67 15.71 -0.26
CA ASN A 50 8.96 16.62 0.65
C ASN A 50 8.11 15.84 1.64
N PRO A 51 8.73 15.27 2.69
CA PRO A 51 8.05 14.40 3.64
C PRO A 51 6.89 15.07 4.36
N GLY A 52 5.76 14.38 4.43
CA GLY A 52 4.59 14.83 5.18
C GLY A 52 4.81 14.83 6.70
N PRO A 53 3.86 15.38 7.47
CA PRO A 53 4.01 15.57 8.93
C PRO A 53 4.12 14.26 9.73
N TYR A 54 3.70 13.14 9.12
CA TYR A 54 3.76 11.83 9.75
C TYR A 54 4.85 10.93 9.15
N SER A 55 5.79 11.53 8.42
CA SER A 55 6.93 10.82 7.84
C SER A 55 8.08 10.77 8.85
N ARG A 56 8.79 9.65 8.86
CA ARG A 56 9.91 9.41 9.78
C ARG A 56 11.07 8.73 9.07
N ARG A 57 12.26 8.98 9.58
CA ARG A 57 13.48 8.24 9.27
C ARG A 57 13.81 7.33 10.43
N ILE A 58 14.07 6.08 10.17
CA ILE A 58 14.31 5.03 11.17
C ILE A 58 15.71 4.43 10.96
N GLY A 59 16.32 4.00 12.05
CA GLY A 59 17.66 3.43 12.08
C GLY A 59 18.79 4.47 12.14
N PRO A 60 19.99 4.04 12.48
CA PRO A 60 21.15 4.93 12.74
C PRO A 60 21.50 5.83 11.56
N GLN A 61 21.32 5.35 10.34
CA GLN A 61 21.64 6.09 9.11
C GLN A 61 20.41 6.74 8.47
N GLY A 62 19.19 6.55 9.05
CA GLY A 62 17.96 7.10 8.52
C GLY A 62 17.58 6.62 7.12
N ARG A 63 18.07 5.44 6.73
CA ARG A 63 17.83 4.86 5.38
C ARG A 63 16.52 4.10 5.27
N TYR A 64 15.85 3.84 6.37
CA TYR A 64 14.50 3.34 6.39
C TYR A 64 13.56 4.53 6.60
N ARG A 65 12.69 4.79 5.65
CA ARG A 65 11.72 5.88 5.70
C ARG A 65 10.32 5.31 5.78
N THR A 66 9.51 5.92 6.61
CA THR A 66 8.08 5.63 6.71
C THR A 66 7.28 6.90 6.51
N GLY A 67 6.15 6.78 5.83
CA GLY A 67 5.15 7.84 5.71
C GLY A 67 3.78 7.27 6.07
N ASN A 68 3.00 8.01 6.83
CA ASN A 68 1.63 7.66 7.17
C ASN A 68 0.68 8.77 6.75
N MET A 69 -0.53 8.38 6.34
CA MET A 69 -1.58 9.32 5.92
C MET A 69 -1.15 10.27 4.79
N SER A 70 -0.26 9.80 3.91
CA SER A 70 0.23 10.56 2.76
C SER A 70 -0.90 10.90 1.77
N TRP A 71 -2.00 10.12 1.78
CA TRP A 71 -3.21 10.40 1.01
C TRP A 71 -3.81 11.79 1.27
N ARG A 72 -3.54 12.38 2.44
CA ARG A 72 -4.02 13.72 2.79
C ARG A 72 -3.29 14.83 2.03
N ASN A 73 -2.07 14.54 1.60
CA ASN A 73 -1.18 15.54 0.99
C ASN A 73 -0.87 15.22 -0.48
N ASP A 74 -1.09 13.98 -0.91
CA ASP A 74 -0.81 13.54 -2.28
C ASP A 74 -2.07 13.03 -2.98
N PRO A 75 -2.49 13.69 -4.09
CA PRO A 75 -3.72 13.35 -4.80
C PRO A 75 -3.67 12.00 -5.51
N ASP A 76 -2.47 11.50 -5.88
CA ASP A 76 -2.35 10.19 -6.51
C ASP A 76 -2.54 9.07 -5.49
N ILE A 77 -2.01 9.23 -4.27
CA ILE A 77 -2.25 8.29 -3.17
C ILE A 77 -3.72 8.31 -2.77
N ALA A 78 -4.34 9.50 -2.65
CA ALA A 78 -5.77 9.62 -2.37
C ALA A 78 -6.62 8.95 -3.45
N SER A 79 -6.31 9.19 -4.72
CA SER A 79 -7.00 8.56 -5.85
C SER A 79 -6.81 7.04 -5.85
N PHE A 80 -5.60 6.56 -5.55
CA PHE A 80 -5.31 5.14 -5.48
C PHE A 80 -6.16 4.45 -4.41
N ALA A 81 -6.25 5.03 -3.23
CA ALA A 81 -7.08 4.50 -2.16
C ALA A 81 -8.58 4.47 -2.50
N ALA A 82 -9.07 5.47 -3.24
CA ALA A 82 -10.51 5.65 -3.46
C ALA A 82 -11.04 5.00 -4.75
N ILE A 83 -10.28 5.03 -5.84
CA ILE A 83 -10.78 4.69 -7.17
C ILE A 83 -9.92 3.69 -7.97
N SER A 84 -8.82 3.20 -7.39
CA SER A 84 -8.07 2.08 -7.98
C SER A 84 -8.86 0.77 -7.87
N PRO A 85 -8.38 -0.34 -8.44
CA PRO A 85 -8.94 -1.67 -8.19
C PRO A 85 -8.89 -2.11 -6.72
N LEU A 86 -8.05 -1.49 -5.89
CA LEU A 86 -7.78 -1.93 -4.51
C LEU A 86 -9.03 -2.09 -3.63
N PRO A 87 -9.99 -1.14 -3.58
CA PRO A 87 -11.20 -1.30 -2.77
C PRO A 87 -12.04 -2.52 -3.17
N VAL A 88 -12.15 -2.81 -4.47
CA VAL A 88 -12.92 -3.96 -4.98
C VAL A 88 -12.20 -5.26 -4.66
N LEU A 89 -10.87 -5.32 -4.83
CA LEU A 89 -10.06 -6.46 -4.48
C LEU A 89 -10.14 -6.76 -2.98
N ALA A 90 -10.03 -5.74 -2.14
CA ALA A 90 -10.15 -5.87 -0.69
C ALA A 90 -11.53 -6.38 -0.28
N ALA A 91 -12.60 -5.82 -0.85
CA ALA A 91 -13.97 -6.27 -0.60
C ALA A 91 -14.16 -7.75 -0.97
N SER A 92 -13.63 -8.17 -2.11
CA SER A 92 -13.70 -9.56 -2.58
C SER A 92 -12.96 -10.52 -1.64
N LEU A 93 -11.70 -10.20 -1.28
CA LEU A 93 -10.89 -11.03 -0.38
C LEU A 93 -11.51 -11.17 1.01
N MET A 94 -12.12 -10.12 1.51
CA MET A 94 -12.78 -10.13 2.82
C MET A 94 -14.23 -10.62 2.79
N ARG A 95 -14.78 -10.98 1.61
CA ARG A 95 -16.20 -11.28 1.40
C ARG A 95 -17.11 -10.22 2.03
N ALA A 96 -16.75 -8.95 1.84
CA ALA A 96 -17.41 -7.80 2.46
C ALA A 96 -18.17 -6.98 1.42
N HIS A 97 -19.36 -6.53 1.77
CA HIS A 97 -20.13 -5.61 0.92
C HIS A 97 -19.63 -4.16 1.01
N LYS A 98 -18.85 -3.87 2.04
CA LYS A 98 -18.30 -2.54 2.29
C LYS A 98 -16.93 -2.65 2.93
N VAL A 99 -15.97 -1.87 2.43
CA VAL A 99 -14.67 -1.66 3.03
C VAL A 99 -14.52 -0.20 3.40
N ASN A 100 -13.86 0.07 4.53
CA ASN A 100 -13.50 1.42 4.92
C ASN A 100 -11.99 1.56 4.80
N PHE A 101 -11.56 2.60 4.10
CA PHE A 101 -10.16 2.97 4.09
C PHE A 101 -9.81 3.62 5.44
N PHE A 102 -8.78 3.10 6.08
CA PHE A 102 -8.29 3.63 7.37
C PHE A 102 -7.12 4.59 7.17
N CYS A 103 -6.04 4.10 6.60
CA CYS A 103 -4.87 4.91 6.29
C CYS A 103 -4.01 4.20 5.23
N ASP A 104 -3.09 4.96 4.64
CA ASP A 104 -1.95 4.43 3.91
C ASP A 104 -0.71 4.44 4.80
N GLN A 105 0.19 3.51 4.52
CA GLN A 105 1.53 3.49 5.06
C GLN A 105 2.53 3.27 3.94
N LEU A 106 3.51 4.15 3.86
CA LEU A 106 4.64 4.03 2.97
C LEU A 106 5.85 3.51 3.74
N PHE A 107 6.50 2.49 3.20
CA PHE A 107 7.74 1.94 3.73
C PHE A 107 8.79 1.90 2.62
N VAL A 108 9.85 2.65 2.79
CA VAL A 108 10.97 2.70 1.83
C VAL A 108 12.26 2.31 2.54
N LYS A 109 12.81 1.16 2.19
CA LYS A 109 14.11 0.70 2.66
C LYS A 109 15.14 0.95 1.56
N GLU A 110 16.03 1.90 1.80
CA GLU A 110 17.13 2.20 0.87
C GLU A 110 18.24 1.14 0.99
N PRO A 111 19.10 0.99 -0.03
CA PRO A 111 20.28 0.14 0.07
C PRO A 111 21.12 0.50 1.30
N GLY A 112 21.54 -0.52 2.05
CA GLY A 112 22.25 -0.33 3.32
C GLY A 112 21.37 -0.13 4.54
N SER A 113 20.04 -0.34 4.44
CA SER A 113 19.11 -0.34 5.58
C SER A 113 19.01 -1.69 6.30
N ALA A 114 19.97 -2.58 6.12
CA ALA A 114 19.98 -3.91 6.75
C ALA A 114 20.05 -3.85 8.30
N ASP A 115 20.52 -2.74 8.84
CA ASP A 115 20.54 -2.41 10.26
C ASP A 115 19.18 -2.02 10.86
N SER A 116 18.16 -1.92 10.01
CA SER A 116 16.79 -1.56 10.40
C SER A 116 15.79 -2.65 9.97
N PRO A 117 15.90 -3.88 10.51
CA PRO A 117 14.95 -4.93 10.21
C PRO A 117 13.57 -4.55 10.74
N THR A 118 12.53 -4.96 10.04
CA THR A 118 11.17 -4.89 10.56
C THR A 118 11.00 -6.01 11.58
N PRO A 119 10.74 -5.72 12.86
CA PRO A 119 10.53 -6.77 13.86
C PRO A 119 9.23 -7.53 13.55
N TRP A 120 9.15 -8.76 14.00
CA TRP A 120 7.91 -9.53 13.94
C TRP A 120 6.83 -8.83 14.76
N HIS A 121 5.70 -8.58 14.16
CA HIS A 121 4.55 -7.92 14.80
C HIS A 121 3.26 -8.36 14.11
N HIS A 122 2.13 -8.05 14.73
CA HIS A 122 0.85 -8.05 14.09
C HIS A 122 0.26 -6.63 14.12
N ASP A 123 -0.47 -6.28 13.08
CA ASP A 123 -0.92 -4.89 12.86
C ASP A 123 -1.88 -4.39 13.93
N GLN A 124 -2.62 -5.28 14.58
CA GLN A 124 -3.61 -4.90 15.58
C GLN A 124 -3.00 -4.19 16.81
N VAL A 125 -1.72 -4.43 17.13
CA VAL A 125 -1.03 -3.69 18.22
C VAL A 125 -0.72 -2.25 17.85
N VAL A 126 -0.69 -1.96 16.54
CA VAL A 126 -0.35 -0.64 16.02
C VAL A 126 -1.61 0.17 15.70
N PHE A 127 -2.67 -0.52 15.26
CA PHE A 127 -3.91 0.13 14.85
C PHE A 127 -5.02 -0.06 15.89
N PRO A 128 -5.65 1.02 16.36
CA PRO A 128 -6.75 0.95 17.32
C PRO A 128 -8.06 0.52 16.62
N ILE A 129 -8.03 -0.65 15.99
CA ILE A 129 -9.17 -1.21 15.28
C ILE A 129 -9.66 -2.42 16.06
N ALA A 130 -10.91 -2.39 16.50
CA ALA A 130 -11.59 -3.52 17.10
C ALA A 130 -12.58 -4.15 16.11
N GLY A 131 -12.64 -5.47 16.05
CA GLY A 131 -13.61 -6.17 15.20
C GLY A 131 -13.46 -7.68 15.26
N ARG A 132 -14.56 -8.39 14.96
CA ARG A 132 -14.60 -9.87 14.93
C ARG A 132 -13.90 -10.49 13.71
N LYS A 133 -13.77 -9.73 12.64
CA LYS A 133 -12.83 -10.01 11.55
C LYS A 133 -11.77 -8.94 11.70
N PRO A 134 -10.60 -9.27 12.27
CA PRO A 134 -9.47 -8.42 12.03
C PRO A 134 -9.40 -8.34 10.50
N CYS A 135 -9.69 -7.16 9.98
CA CYS A 135 -9.16 -6.87 8.68
C CYS A 135 -7.65 -6.91 8.91
N PRO A 136 -6.92 -7.96 8.48
CA PRO A 136 -5.52 -7.75 8.26
C PRO A 136 -5.57 -6.54 7.36
N SER A 137 -5.15 -5.40 7.88
CA SER A 137 -5.03 -4.17 7.14
C SER A 137 -4.67 -4.60 5.74
N GLY A 138 -5.48 -4.28 4.76
CA GLY A 138 -5.21 -4.69 3.40
C GLY A 138 -3.88 -4.08 2.97
N SER A 139 -2.82 -4.59 3.52
CA SER A 139 -1.46 -4.40 3.08
C SER A 139 -1.38 -5.13 1.77
N ALA A 140 -1.93 -4.50 0.74
CA ALA A 140 -1.45 -4.75 -0.58
C ALA A 140 0.04 -4.38 -0.53
N TRP A 141 0.87 -5.34 -0.17
CA TRP A 141 2.30 -5.24 -0.33
C TRP A 141 2.55 -5.12 -1.82
N ILE A 142 2.66 -3.89 -2.29
CA ILE A 142 3.14 -3.61 -3.63
C ILE A 142 4.64 -3.42 -3.43
N PRO A 143 5.49 -4.39 -3.81
CA PRO A 143 6.92 -4.17 -3.86
C PRO A 143 7.20 -3.25 -5.05
N LEU A 144 7.04 -1.95 -4.86
CA LEU A 144 7.52 -0.96 -5.79
C LEU A 144 9.05 -1.00 -5.71
N ARG A 145 9.69 -1.71 -6.63
CA ARG A 145 11.12 -1.55 -6.87
C ARG A 145 11.29 -0.22 -7.61
N VAL A 146 11.54 0.84 -6.87
CA VAL A 146 12.01 2.09 -7.44
C VAL A 146 13.41 1.80 -8.00
N LYS A 147 13.53 1.66 -9.32
CA LYS A 147 14.83 1.64 -9.97
C LYS A 147 15.40 3.04 -9.87
N ARG A 148 16.36 3.25 -8.99
CA ARG A 148 17.18 4.48 -9.04
C ARG A 148 17.83 4.53 -10.43
N GLY A 149 17.56 5.60 -11.15
CA GLY A 149 18.33 5.95 -12.35
C GLY A 149 19.82 5.97 -11.97
N ARG A 150 20.66 5.31 -12.77
CA ARG A 150 22.10 5.48 -12.65
C ARG A 150 22.38 6.96 -12.87
N SER A 151 22.93 7.63 -11.85
CA SER A 151 23.65 8.88 -12.07
C SER A 151 24.85 8.51 -12.92
N ASN A 152 24.83 8.90 -14.19
CA ASN A 152 26.03 8.91 -15.01
C ASN A 152 26.93 10.02 -14.43
N SER A 153 27.98 9.62 -13.77
CA SER A 153 29.17 10.43 -13.55
C SER A 153 30.13 10.21 -14.69
#